data_07f9cb118804d0b7ccda1cae4066a77e
#
_entry.id   07f9cb118804d0b7ccda1cae4066a77e
#
_cell.length_a   1.000
_cell.length_b   1.000
_cell.length_c   1.000
_cell.angle_alpha   90.00
_cell.angle_beta   90.00
_cell.angle_gamma   90.00
#
_symmetry.space_group_name_H-M   'P 1'
#
loop_
_entity.id
_entity.type
_entity.pdbx_description
1 polymer ?
#
loop_
_entity_poly.entity_id
_entity_poly.type
_entity_poly.pdbx_seq_one_letter_code
_entity_poly.pdbx_strand_id
1 'polypeptide(L)'
;TLLMCVRSAIEAMIGNVTGLRVKRNPVRMVVDKSGKEIRVDLLSDGEKCTLAMFGDLARRLALANPGLENPLEGEGIVLIDEIELHMHPSWQRKVLGVLRRTFPNIQFIITTHSPQILGEADDSYNIYVLTETNHAECEVKTIKRMDGYDSNMILEKYMNTHSKNIAVKKMICDINRFITQKQYHDAEILLEQLEEISGSMDEEYIMARGFLKRSKLLDEKNK
;
A
#
# COMPACT_ATOMS: atom_id res chain seq x y z
N THR A 1 -32.69 -2.51 7.61
CA THR A 1 -31.99 -2.53 6.29
C THR A 1 -30.77 -1.63 6.33
N LEU A 2 -30.93 -0.29 6.56
CA LEU A 2 -29.80 0.67 6.59
C LEU A 2 -28.63 0.22 7.49
N LEU A 3 -28.89 -0.10 8.75
CA LEU A 3 -27.85 -0.51 9.69
C LEU A 3 -27.18 -1.83 9.28
N MET A 4 -27.91 -2.72 8.62
CA MET A 4 -27.33 -3.98 8.10
C MET A 4 -26.34 -3.70 6.97
N CYS A 5 -26.68 -2.84 6.01
CA CYS A 5 -25.76 -2.44 4.94
C CYS A 5 -24.48 -1.82 5.49
N VAL A 6 -24.60 -0.89 6.45
CA VAL A 6 -23.45 -0.27 7.13
C VAL A 6 -22.58 -1.32 7.83
N ARG A 7 -23.18 -2.26 8.55
CA ARG A 7 -22.44 -3.36 9.20
C ARG A 7 -21.68 -4.22 8.21
N SER A 8 -22.37 -4.71 7.17
CA SER A 8 -21.74 -5.56 6.14
C SER A 8 -20.55 -4.89 5.47
N ALA A 9 -20.67 -3.59 5.15
CA ALA A 9 -19.57 -2.84 4.54
C ALA A 9 -18.36 -2.69 5.47
N ILE A 10 -18.58 -2.41 6.74
CA ILE A 10 -17.54 -2.27 7.76
C ILE A 10 -16.86 -3.63 8.03
N GLU A 11 -17.63 -4.68 8.21
CA GLU A 11 -17.13 -6.03 8.49
C GLU A 11 -16.32 -6.60 7.33
N ALA A 12 -16.67 -6.26 6.09
CA ALA A 12 -15.90 -6.62 4.90
C ALA A 12 -14.48 -6.06 4.93
N MET A 13 -14.30 -4.85 5.44
CA MET A 13 -12.99 -4.18 5.50
C MET A 13 -12.23 -4.48 6.79
N ILE A 14 -12.89 -4.37 7.96
CA ILE A 14 -12.29 -4.52 9.28
C ILE A 14 -12.76 -5.86 9.87
N GLY A 15 -12.22 -6.98 9.37
CA GLY A 15 -12.72 -8.32 9.67
C GLY A 15 -12.74 -8.74 11.15
N ASN A 16 -12.06 -8.04 12.04
CA ASN A 16 -12.07 -8.27 13.49
C ASN A 16 -12.98 -7.31 14.26
N VAL A 17 -13.73 -6.45 13.58
CA VAL A 17 -14.69 -5.50 14.14
C VAL A 17 -16.07 -5.80 13.58
N THR A 18 -16.99 -6.24 14.41
CA THR A 18 -18.32 -6.68 14.03
C THR A 18 -19.39 -6.05 14.92
N GLY A 19 -20.66 -6.31 14.63
CA GLY A 19 -21.77 -6.00 15.53
C GLY A 19 -21.93 -4.52 15.88
N LEU A 20 -21.61 -3.59 14.96
CA LEU A 20 -21.81 -2.16 15.19
C LEU A 20 -23.24 -1.87 15.66
N ARG A 21 -23.40 -1.21 16.80
CA ARG A 21 -24.69 -0.87 17.38
C ARG A 21 -24.65 0.39 18.23
N VAL A 22 -25.82 1.00 18.40
CA VAL A 22 -25.99 2.16 19.28
C VAL A 22 -26.64 1.70 20.59
N LYS A 23 -25.97 1.92 21.70
CA LYS A 23 -26.56 1.82 23.05
C LYS A 23 -27.18 3.15 23.46
N ARG A 24 -28.31 3.11 24.15
CA ARG A 24 -29.08 4.32 24.45
C ARG A 24 -28.81 4.92 25.83
N ASN A 25 -28.32 4.15 26.77
CA ASN A 25 -28.07 4.62 28.15
C ASN A 25 -26.63 4.29 28.62
N PRO A 26 -25.70 5.21 28.58
CA PRO A 26 -25.72 6.47 27.82
C PRO A 26 -25.66 6.21 26.31
N VAL A 27 -26.03 7.21 25.50
CA VAL A 27 -25.94 7.09 24.03
C VAL A 27 -24.47 6.94 23.61
N ARG A 28 -24.15 5.81 23.00
CA ARG A 28 -22.80 5.49 22.50
C ARG A 28 -22.83 4.46 21.39
N MET A 29 -21.89 4.57 20.46
CA MET A 29 -21.66 3.53 19.46
C MET A 29 -20.65 2.51 20.01
N VAL A 30 -20.97 1.25 19.84
CA VAL A 30 -20.12 0.12 20.26
C VAL A 30 -20.00 -0.90 19.13
N VAL A 31 -18.90 -1.61 19.15
CA VAL A 31 -18.59 -2.74 18.26
C VAL A 31 -18.10 -3.92 19.10
N ASP A 32 -18.14 -5.11 18.52
CA ASP A 32 -17.48 -6.29 19.08
C ASP A 32 -16.13 -6.46 18.36
N LYS A 33 -15.04 -6.44 19.13
CA LYS A 33 -13.67 -6.62 18.64
C LYS A 33 -13.00 -7.73 19.43
N SER A 34 -12.59 -8.80 18.73
CA SER A 34 -11.94 -9.96 19.36
C SER A 34 -12.75 -10.52 20.56
N GLY A 35 -14.09 -10.59 20.43
CA GLY A 35 -14.99 -11.11 21.45
C GLY A 35 -15.27 -10.17 22.63
N LYS A 36 -14.82 -8.91 22.56
CA LYS A 36 -15.06 -7.89 23.59
C LYS A 36 -15.83 -6.71 23.00
N GLU A 37 -16.82 -6.21 23.75
CA GLU A 37 -17.49 -4.98 23.40
C GLU A 37 -16.57 -3.77 23.66
N ILE A 38 -16.36 -2.97 22.65
CA ILE A 38 -15.51 -1.76 22.69
C ILE A 38 -16.32 -0.58 22.15
N ARG A 39 -16.15 0.58 22.77
CA ARG A 39 -16.71 1.84 22.27
C ARG A 39 -15.94 2.25 21.00
N VAL A 40 -16.66 2.78 20.00
CA VAL A 40 -16.05 3.22 18.71
C VAL A 40 -14.99 4.30 18.92
N ASP A 41 -15.16 5.19 19.89
CA ASP A 41 -14.18 6.25 20.22
C ASP A 41 -12.87 5.71 20.82
N LEU A 42 -12.83 4.46 21.27
CA LEU A 42 -11.63 3.78 21.77
C LEU A 42 -10.91 2.94 20.69
N LEU A 43 -11.44 2.87 19.49
CA LEU A 43 -10.76 2.25 18.36
C LEU A 43 -9.53 3.06 17.95
N SER A 44 -8.59 2.43 17.26
CA SER A 44 -7.47 3.16 16.64
C SER A 44 -7.97 4.17 15.59
N ASP A 45 -7.18 5.20 15.29
CA ASP A 45 -7.60 6.20 14.32
C ASP A 45 -7.83 5.60 12.94
N GLY A 46 -6.99 4.65 12.52
CA GLY A 46 -7.20 3.92 11.27
C GLY A 46 -8.52 3.13 11.24
N GLU A 47 -8.89 2.46 12.33
CA GLU A 47 -10.18 1.77 12.44
C GLU A 47 -11.35 2.75 12.40
N LYS A 48 -11.23 3.89 13.09
CA LYS A 48 -12.26 4.93 13.08
C LYS A 48 -12.45 5.54 11.69
N CYS A 49 -11.36 5.90 11.00
CA CYS A 49 -11.41 6.45 9.64
C CYS A 49 -12.01 5.45 8.63
N THR A 50 -11.56 4.19 8.69
CA THR A 50 -12.09 3.14 7.81
C THR A 50 -13.58 2.87 8.09
N LEU A 51 -13.98 2.79 9.36
CA LEU A 51 -15.37 2.64 9.77
C LEU A 51 -16.23 3.81 9.27
N ALA A 52 -15.73 5.04 9.41
CA ALA A 52 -16.42 6.23 8.95
C ALA A 52 -16.60 6.22 7.42
N MET A 53 -15.55 5.92 6.66
CA MET A 53 -15.58 5.90 5.18
C MET A 53 -16.56 4.84 4.66
N PHE A 54 -16.39 3.58 5.05
CA PHE A 54 -17.27 2.49 4.60
C PHE A 54 -18.70 2.66 5.11
N GLY A 55 -18.85 3.11 6.35
CA GLY A 55 -20.16 3.35 6.97
C GLY A 55 -20.92 4.50 6.31
N ASP A 56 -20.26 5.62 5.99
CA ASP A 56 -20.92 6.75 5.31
C ASP A 56 -21.29 6.40 3.86
N LEU A 57 -20.39 5.73 3.14
CA LEU A 57 -20.70 5.29 1.77
C LEU A 57 -21.89 4.33 1.74
N ALA A 58 -21.90 3.31 2.59
CA ALA A 58 -23.04 2.39 2.71
C ALA A 58 -24.33 3.10 3.11
N ARG A 59 -24.25 4.06 4.04
CA ARG A 59 -25.39 4.89 4.44
C ARG A 59 -25.95 5.72 3.30
N ARG A 60 -25.08 6.38 2.51
CA ARG A 60 -25.48 7.20 1.34
C ARG A 60 -26.17 6.34 0.30
N LEU A 61 -25.59 5.19 -0.04
CA LEU A 61 -26.18 4.25 -0.99
C LEU A 61 -27.55 3.73 -0.53
N ALA A 62 -27.67 3.36 0.75
CA ALA A 62 -28.94 2.90 1.29
C ALA A 62 -30.02 3.97 1.33
N LEU A 63 -29.66 5.24 1.47
CA LEU A 63 -30.61 6.36 1.40
C LEU A 63 -30.99 6.71 -0.05
N ALA A 64 -30.05 6.59 -0.99
CA ALA A 64 -30.27 6.88 -2.40
C ALA A 64 -31.07 5.78 -3.10
N ASN A 65 -31.00 4.53 -2.61
CA ASN A 65 -31.59 3.36 -3.26
C ASN A 65 -32.53 2.58 -2.31
N PRO A 66 -33.59 3.21 -1.79
CA PRO A 66 -34.47 2.57 -0.79
C PRO A 66 -35.31 1.43 -1.37
N GLY A 67 -35.44 1.34 -2.70
CA GLY A 67 -36.19 0.31 -3.40
C GLY A 67 -35.36 -0.91 -3.80
N LEU A 68 -34.05 -0.89 -3.65
CA LEU A 68 -33.21 -2.05 -3.93
C LEU A 68 -33.26 -3.05 -2.78
N GLU A 69 -33.26 -4.33 -3.13
CA GLU A 69 -33.12 -5.42 -2.14
C GLU A 69 -31.77 -5.31 -1.40
N ASN A 70 -30.70 -5.09 -2.14
CA ASN A 70 -29.38 -4.76 -1.60
C ASN A 70 -28.98 -3.35 -2.02
N PRO A 71 -29.12 -2.34 -1.16
CA PRO A 71 -28.76 -0.96 -1.49
C PRO A 71 -27.26 -0.73 -1.80
N LEU A 72 -26.38 -1.64 -1.40
CA LEU A 72 -24.94 -1.55 -1.72
C LEU A 72 -24.64 -1.80 -3.21
N GLU A 73 -25.60 -2.36 -3.95
CA GLU A 73 -25.53 -2.55 -5.40
C GLU A 73 -26.03 -1.31 -6.20
N GLY A 74 -26.32 -0.21 -5.51
CA GLY A 74 -26.68 1.05 -6.15
C GLY A 74 -25.54 1.59 -7.01
N GLU A 75 -25.90 2.32 -8.07
CA GLU A 75 -24.94 2.93 -9.00
C GLU A 75 -24.52 4.32 -8.51
N GLY A 76 -23.30 4.73 -8.90
CA GLY A 76 -22.78 6.06 -8.58
C GLY A 76 -21.31 6.23 -8.90
N ILE A 77 -20.82 7.45 -8.66
CA ILE A 77 -19.40 7.80 -8.78
C ILE A 77 -18.92 8.30 -7.42
N VAL A 78 -17.78 7.76 -6.96
CA VAL A 78 -17.19 8.12 -5.67
C VAL A 78 -15.74 8.54 -5.90
N LEU A 79 -15.41 9.73 -5.43
CA LEU A 79 -14.05 10.27 -5.43
C LEU A 79 -13.48 10.11 -4.03
N ILE A 80 -12.30 9.50 -3.94
CA ILE A 80 -11.56 9.32 -2.67
C ILE A 80 -10.15 9.86 -2.87
N ASP A 81 -9.81 10.87 -2.11
CA ASP A 81 -8.46 11.43 -2.08
C ASP A 81 -7.65 10.78 -0.96
N GLU A 82 -6.40 10.38 -1.27
CA GLU A 82 -5.48 9.72 -0.34
C GLU A 82 -6.14 8.56 0.44
N ILE A 83 -6.62 7.56 -0.28
CA ILE A 83 -7.37 6.45 0.33
C ILE A 83 -6.60 5.72 1.44
N GLU A 84 -5.27 5.71 1.40
CA GLU A 84 -4.40 5.10 2.40
C GLU A 84 -4.37 5.83 3.74
N LEU A 85 -4.88 7.05 3.82
CA LEU A 85 -4.75 7.91 4.99
C LEU A 85 -5.23 7.17 6.26
N HIS A 86 -4.34 7.07 7.23
CA HIS A 86 -4.52 6.32 8.48
C HIS A 86 -4.75 4.80 8.36
N MET A 87 -4.64 4.21 7.16
CA MET A 87 -4.78 2.76 7.00
C MET A 87 -3.50 2.00 7.36
N HIS A 88 -3.66 0.91 8.12
CA HIS A 88 -2.58 -0.05 8.31
C HIS A 88 -2.16 -0.68 6.96
N PRO A 89 -0.85 -0.93 6.69
CA PRO A 89 -0.38 -1.49 5.42
C PRO A 89 -1.12 -2.76 4.97
N SER A 90 -1.51 -3.64 5.89
CA SER A 90 -2.31 -4.83 5.57
C SER A 90 -3.73 -4.51 5.04
N TRP A 91 -4.28 -3.35 5.39
CA TRP A 91 -5.56 -2.89 4.87
C TRP A 91 -5.40 -2.20 3.52
N GLN A 92 -4.31 -1.48 3.34
CA GLN A 92 -3.98 -0.88 2.05
C GLN A 92 -3.93 -1.93 0.94
N ARG A 93 -3.36 -3.11 1.21
CA ARG A 93 -3.32 -4.24 0.24
C ARG A 93 -4.69 -4.82 -0.11
N LYS A 94 -5.70 -4.67 0.71
CA LYS A 94 -7.02 -5.28 0.45
C LYS A 94 -8.12 -4.28 0.10
N VAL A 95 -7.91 -2.97 0.32
CA VAL A 95 -8.97 -1.96 0.21
C VAL A 95 -9.61 -1.91 -1.16
N LEU A 96 -8.83 -1.97 -2.25
CA LEU A 96 -9.34 -1.96 -3.61
C LEU A 96 -10.29 -3.14 -3.86
N GLY A 97 -9.86 -4.35 -3.52
CA GLY A 97 -10.67 -5.55 -3.67
C GLY A 97 -11.92 -5.56 -2.78
N VAL A 98 -11.84 -4.98 -1.57
CA VAL A 98 -13.01 -4.85 -0.69
C VAL A 98 -14.00 -3.84 -1.24
N LEU A 99 -13.57 -2.65 -1.68
CA LEU A 99 -14.45 -1.65 -2.28
C LEU A 99 -15.23 -2.23 -3.46
N ARG A 100 -14.53 -2.88 -4.39
CA ARG A 100 -15.14 -3.47 -5.58
C ARG A 100 -16.15 -4.56 -5.28
N ARG A 101 -15.88 -5.42 -4.27
CA ARG A 101 -16.82 -6.48 -3.87
C ARG A 101 -18.00 -5.95 -3.07
N THR A 102 -17.79 -4.92 -2.25
CA THR A 102 -18.83 -4.37 -1.38
C THR A 102 -19.78 -3.44 -2.14
N PHE A 103 -19.25 -2.72 -3.15
CA PHE A 103 -19.97 -1.73 -3.93
C PHE A 103 -19.77 -1.97 -5.45
N PRO A 104 -20.34 -3.04 -5.99
CA PRO A 104 -19.98 -3.55 -7.33
C PRO A 104 -20.31 -2.62 -8.49
N ASN A 105 -21.28 -1.73 -8.32
CA ASN A 105 -21.76 -0.81 -9.36
C ASN A 105 -21.30 0.63 -9.16
N ILE A 106 -20.37 0.86 -8.23
CA ILE A 106 -19.77 2.18 -8.02
C ILE A 106 -18.52 2.33 -8.89
N GLN A 107 -18.46 3.43 -9.63
CA GLN A 107 -17.21 3.90 -10.24
C GLN A 107 -16.39 4.64 -9.19
N PHE A 108 -15.24 4.12 -8.83
CA PHE A 108 -14.31 4.78 -7.92
C PHE A 108 -13.24 5.56 -8.70
N ILE A 109 -13.00 6.80 -8.30
CA ILE A 109 -11.85 7.62 -8.72
C ILE A 109 -11.04 7.88 -7.47
N ILE A 110 -9.83 7.31 -7.41
CA ILE A 110 -9.04 7.23 -6.17
C ILE A 110 -7.68 7.82 -6.42
N THR A 111 -7.19 8.67 -5.51
CA THR A 111 -5.78 9.05 -5.46
C THR A 111 -5.08 8.28 -4.36
N THR A 112 -3.79 7.99 -4.56
CA THR A 112 -2.96 7.30 -3.57
C THR A 112 -1.48 7.58 -3.76
N HIS A 113 -0.75 7.65 -2.65
CA HIS A 113 0.70 7.62 -2.58
C HIS A 113 1.24 6.30 -2.01
N SER A 114 0.40 5.25 -1.91
CA SER A 114 0.78 3.96 -1.37
C SER A 114 1.20 2.97 -2.45
N PRO A 115 2.46 2.51 -2.46
CA PRO A 115 2.89 1.43 -3.34
C PRO A 115 2.19 0.10 -3.02
N GLN A 116 1.70 -0.10 -1.79
CA GLN A 116 0.95 -1.28 -1.39
C GLN A 116 -0.42 -1.35 -2.08
N ILE A 117 -1.10 -0.21 -2.22
CA ILE A 117 -2.38 -0.13 -2.95
C ILE A 117 -2.15 -0.35 -4.44
N LEU A 118 -1.15 0.33 -5.01
CA LEU A 118 -0.83 0.21 -6.43
C LEU A 118 -0.43 -1.21 -6.82
N GLY A 119 0.29 -1.93 -5.95
CA GLY A 119 0.68 -3.33 -6.16
C GLY A 119 -0.49 -4.32 -6.16
N GLU A 120 -1.70 -3.90 -5.80
CA GLU A 120 -2.93 -4.71 -5.89
C GLU A 120 -3.83 -4.31 -7.08
N ALA A 121 -3.39 -3.34 -7.89
CA ALA A 121 -4.17 -2.86 -9.03
C ALA A 121 -3.90 -3.71 -10.28
N ASP A 122 -4.83 -4.61 -10.57
CA ASP A 122 -4.85 -5.48 -11.75
C ASP A 122 -5.35 -4.75 -13.01
N ASP A 123 -5.61 -5.46 -14.09
CA ASP A 123 -6.09 -4.96 -15.37
C ASP A 123 -7.54 -4.44 -15.35
N SER A 124 -8.26 -4.60 -14.25
CA SER A 124 -9.60 -4.01 -14.05
C SER A 124 -9.56 -2.54 -13.63
N TYR A 125 -8.37 -1.99 -13.34
CA TYR A 125 -8.14 -0.61 -12.96
C TYR A 125 -7.47 0.18 -14.08
N ASN A 126 -7.90 1.43 -14.29
CA ASN A 126 -7.17 2.39 -15.10
C ASN A 126 -6.24 3.19 -14.17
N ILE A 127 -4.93 3.01 -14.33
CA ILE A 127 -3.92 3.62 -13.47
C ILE A 127 -3.29 4.80 -14.22
N TYR A 128 -3.31 5.98 -13.59
CA TYR A 128 -2.71 7.20 -14.11
C TYR A 128 -1.63 7.69 -13.14
N VAL A 129 -0.41 7.82 -13.63
CA VAL A 129 0.69 8.45 -12.89
C VAL A 129 0.80 9.90 -13.34
N LEU A 130 0.64 10.81 -12.40
CA LEU A 130 0.74 12.25 -12.61
C LEU A 130 2.14 12.70 -12.21
N THR A 131 2.85 13.38 -13.12
CA THR A 131 4.20 13.90 -12.87
C THR A 131 4.23 15.38 -13.22
N GLU A 132 4.68 16.21 -12.28
CA GLU A 132 4.91 17.63 -12.56
C GLU A 132 6.17 17.80 -13.39
N THR A 133 6.08 18.57 -14.47
CA THR A 133 7.20 18.94 -15.33
C THR A 133 7.78 20.30 -14.90
N ASN A 134 9.02 20.59 -15.36
CA ASN A 134 9.71 21.86 -15.05
C ASN A 134 8.98 23.14 -15.53
N HIS A 135 7.89 23.01 -16.29
CA HIS A 135 7.08 24.11 -16.83
C HIS A 135 5.70 24.22 -16.15
N ALA A 136 5.52 23.64 -14.95
CA ALA A 136 4.22 23.55 -14.26
C ALA A 136 3.11 22.86 -15.07
N GLU A 137 3.49 22.06 -16.06
CA GLU A 137 2.58 21.18 -16.80
C GLU A 137 2.53 19.81 -16.11
N CYS A 138 1.38 19.18 -16.12
CA CYS A 138 1.20 17.84 -15.59
C CYS A 138 1.28 16.82 -16.74
N GLU A 139 2.30 15.96 -16.69
CA GLU A 139 2.38 14.80 -17.57
C GLU A 139 1.56 13.64 -17.00
N VAL A 140 0.72 13.03 -17.83
CA VAL A 140 -0.11 11.89 -17.44
C VAL A 140 0.38 10.64 -18.16
N LYS A 141 0.83 9.66 -17.40
CA LYS A 141 1.24 8.35 -17.92
C LYS A 141 0.24 7.28 -17.52
N THR A 142 -0.34 6.60 -18.51
CA THR A 142 -1.27 5.49 -18.28
C THR A 142 -0.53 4.18 -18.14
N ILE A 143 -0.90 3.38 -17.15
CA ILE A 143 -0.35 2.05 -16.86
C ILE A 143 -1.51 1.06 -16.79
N LYS A 144 -1.35 -0.10 -17.43
CA LYS A 144 -2.43 -1.10 -17.52
C LYS A 144 -2.62 -1.90 -16.23
N ARG A 145 -1.53 -2.24 -15.54
CA ARG A 145 -1.57 -3.05 -14.32
C ARG A 145 -0.28 -2.87 -13.51
N MET A 146 -0.38 -3.04 -12.20
CA MET A 146 0.76 -2.97 -11.28
C MET A 146 0.85 -4.18 -10.33
N ASP A 147 -0.08 -5.11 -10.37
CA ASP A 147 -0.15 -6.29 -9.50
C ASP A 147 1.02 -7.30 -9.65
N GLY A 148 1.87 -7.11 -10.65
CA GLY A 148 3.12 -7.86 -10.82
C GLY A 148 4.38 -7.16 -10.27
N TYR A 149 4.24 -5.99 -9.67
CA TYR A 149 5.35 -5.22 -9.12
C TYR A 149 5.35 -5.29 -7.59
N ASP A 150 6.55 -5.46 -7.00
CA ASP A 150 6.70 -5.26 -5.57
C ASP A 150 6.71 -3.76 -5.21
N SER A 151 6.55 -3.46 -3.91
CA SER A 151 6.48 -2.08 -3.44
C SER A 151 7.73 -1.26 -3.74
N ASN A 152 8.93 -1.87 -3.76
CA ASN A 152 10.18 -1.19 -4.04
C ASN A 152 10.27 -0.80 -5.52
N MET A 153 9.86 -1.70 -6.42
CA MET A 153 9.79 -1.40 -7.86
C MET A 153 8.81 -0.25 -8.15
N ILE A 154 7.66 -0.22 -7.47
CA ILE A 154 6.67 0.86 -7.62
C ILE A 154 7.26 2.19 -7.16
N LEU A 155 7.89 2.22 -5.98
CA LEU A 155 8.56 3.42 -5.45
C LEU A 155 9.60 3.97 -6.42
N GLU A 156 10.49 3.13 -6.94
CA GLU A 156 11.59 3.57 -7.79
C GLU A 156 11.16 3.93 -9.20
N LYS A 157 10.25 3.15 -9.81
CA LYS A 157 9.89 3.29 -11.22
C LYS A 157 8.78 4.30 -11.49
N TYR A 158 7.85 4.45 -10.54
CA TYR A 158 6.63 5.24 -10.75
C TYR A 158 6.47 6.39 -9.77
N MET A 159 7.05 6.30 -8.57
CA MET A 159 6.93 7.33 -7.55
C MET A 159 8.21 8.18 -7.41
N ASN A 160 9.21 7.93 -8.26
CA ASN A 160 10.48 8.67 -8.32
C ASN A 160 11.15 8.84 -6.95
N THR A 161 11.08 7.81 -6.11
CA THR A 161 11.69 7.80 -4.79
C THR A 161 12.54 6.54 -4.60
N HIS A 162 13.43 6.55 -3.61
CA HIS A 162 14.32 5.43 -3.35
C HIS A 162 13.66 4.44 -2.38
N SER A 163 13.79 3.15 -2.69
CA SER A 163 13.34 2.04 -1.83
C SER A 163 14.19 1.91 -0.56
N LYS A 164 15.48 2.32 -0.63
CA LYS A 164 16.42 2.29 0.48
C LYS A 164 16.91 3.69 0.86
N ASN A 165 17.48 3.79 2.07
CA ASN A 165 18.16 4.99 2.52
C ASN A 165 19.25 5.41 1.51
N ILE A 166 19.33 6.71 1.22
CA ILE A 166 20.24 7.28 0.21
C ILE A 166 21.71 6.92 0.52
N ALA A 167 22.12 6.90 1.80
CA ALA A 167 23.47 6.54 2.21
C ALA A 167 23.79 5.07 1.88
N VAL A 168 22.84 4.15 2.12
CA VAL A 168 22.98 2.72 1.79
C VAL A 168 23.07 2.54 0.27
N LYS A 169 22.22 3.22 -0.50
CA LYS A 169 22.27 3.16 -1.97
C LYS A 169 23.61 3.68 -2.52
N LYS A 170 24.14 4.77 -1.96
CA LYS A 170 25.46 5.28 -2.31
C LYS A 170 26.55 4.27 -2.00
N MET A 171 26.50 3.63 -0.83
CA MET A 171 27.47 2.60 -0.44
C MET A 171 27.49 1.42 -1.42
N ILE A 172 26.32 0.95 -1.87
CA ILE A 172 26.19 -0.11 -2.87
C ILE A 172 26.80 0.32 -4.22
N CYS A 173 26.55 1.56 -4.64
CA CYS A 173 27.18 2.11 -5.86
C CYS A 173 28.71 2.17 -5.73
N ASP A 174 29.22 2.58 -4.58
CA ASP A 174 30.67 2.66 -4.33
C ASP A 174 31.30 1.25 -4.29
N ILE A 175 30.64 0.25 -3.67
CA ILE A 175 31.08 -1.15 -3.71
C ILE A 175 31.21 -1.65 -5.16
N ASN A 176 30.18 -1.45 -5.98
CA ASN A 176 30.18 -1.87 -7.38
C ASN A 176 31.29 -1.17 -8.18
N ARG A 177 31.53 0.11 -7.93
CA ARG A 177 32.62 0.88 -8.53
C ARG A 177 33.97 0.32 -8.15
N PHE A 178 34.24 0.04 -6.88
CA PHE A 178 35.49 -0.55 -6.40
C PHE A 178 35.74 -1.93 -7.01
N ILE A 179 34.71 -2.78 -7.09
CA ILE A 179 34.82 -4.08 -7.76
C ILE A 179 35.23 -3.92 -9.23
N THR A 180 34.58 -3.00 -9.94
CA THR A 180 34.88 -2.73 -11.36
C THR A 180 36.32 -2.20 -11.56
N GLN A 181 36.79 -1.41 -10.61
CA GLN A 181 38.17 -0.85 -10.59
C GLN A 181 39.20 -1.83 -10.05
N LYS A 182 38.81 -3.07 -9.69
CA LYS A 182 39.65 -4.12 -9.08
C LYS A 182 40.23 -3.75 -7.71
N GLN A 183 39.63 -2.78 -7.04
CA GLN A 183 39.97 -2.35 -5.68
C GLN A 183 39.22 -3.24 -4.67
N TYR A 184 39.55 -4.53 -4.68
CA TYR A 184 38.77 -5.54 -3.94
C TYR A 184 38.82 -5.38 -2.43
N HIS A 185 39.91 -4.84 -1.88
CA HIS A 185 40.03 -4.57 -0.45
C HIS A 185 39.06 -3.48 0.03
N ASP A 186 38.97 -2.38 -0.73
CA ASP A 186 38.07 -1.29 -0.42
C ASP A 186 36.59 -1.74 -0.52
N ALA A 187 36.28 -2.58 -1.53
CA ALA A 187 34.98 -3.19 -1.68
C ALA A 187 34.61 -4.11 -0.51
N GLU A 188 35.57 -4.86 0.06
CA GLU A 188 35.33 -5.73 1.23
C GLU A 188 35.00 -4.91 2.47
N ILE A 189 35.73 -3.84 2.75
CA ILE A 189 35.46 -2.95 3.89
C ILE A 189 34.05 -2.40 3.82
N LEU A 190 33.61 -1.91 2.66
CA LEU A 190 32.25 -1.39 2.50
C LEU A 190 31.18 -2.48 2.57
N LEU A 191 31.49 -3.71 2.11
CA LEU A 191 30.58 -4.84 2.24
C LEU A 191 30.37 -5.26 3.70
N GLU A 192 31.41 -5.24 4.53
CA GLU A 192 31.29 -5.49 5.97
C GLU A 192 30.40 -4.44 6.64
N GLN A 193 30.60 -3.16 6.31
CA GLN A 193 29.74 -2.07 6.81
C GLN A 193 28.27 -2.22 6.33
N LEU A 194 28.06 -2.65 5.10
CA LEU A 194 26.73 -2.89 4.56
C LEU A 194 26.05 -4.06 5.28
N GLU A 195 26.80 -5.12 5.61
CA GLU A 195 26.30 -6.26 6.37
C GLU A 195 25.84 -5.87 7.79
N GLU A 196 26.59 -4.99 8.46
CA GLU A 196 26.22 -4.47 9.78
C GLU A 196 24.92 -3.64 9.73
N ILE A 197 24.69 -2.87 8.66
CA ILE A 197 23.53 -1.98 8.51
C ILE A 197 22.27 -2.75 8.03
N SER A 198 22.43 -3.58 7.01
CA SER A 198 21.30 -4.20 6.29
C SER A 198 21.10 -5.68 6.65
N GLY A 199 22.10 -6.31 7.26
CA GLY A 199 22.12 -7.73 7.61
C GLY A 199 22.56 -8.63 6.45
N SER A 200 23.05 -9.83 6.81
CA SER A 200 23.59 -10.82 5.86
C SER A 200 22.57 -11.44 4.89
N MET A 201 21.27 -11.24 5.16
CA MET A 201 20.17 -11.74 4.33
C MET A 201 19.61 -10.68 3.36
N ASP A 202 20.18 -9.47 3.36
CA ASP A 202 19.77 -8.42 2.42
C ASP A 202 20.13 -8.81 0.98
N GLU A 203 19.19 -8.66 0.06
CA GLU A 203 19.34 -9.11 -1.33
C GLU A 203 20.49 -8.39 -2.05
N GLU A 204 20.63 -7.08 -1.86
CA GLU A 204 21.70 -6.30 -2.51
C GLU A 204 23.06 -6.60 -1.91
N TYR A 205 23.14 -6.88 -0.58
CA TYR A 205 24.36 -7.37 0.05
C TYR A 205 24.78 -8.71 -0.57
N ILE A 206 23.85 -9.67 -0.70
CA ILE A 206 24.12 -10.99 -1.28
C ILE A 206 24.61 -10.85 -2.72
N MET A 207 23.95 -9.99 -3.52
CA MET A 207 24.35 -9.73 -4.91
C MET A 207 25.74 -9.11 -5.00
N ALA A 208 26.02 -8.07 -4.22
CA ALA A 208 27.33 -7.40 -4.23
C ALA A 208 28.45 -8.30 -3.79
N ARG A 209 28.22 -9.13 -2.74
CA ARG A 209 29.17 -10.16 -2.28
C ARG A 209 29.43 -11.22 -3.34
N GLY A 210 28.37 -11.68 -4.01
CA GLY A 210 28.47 -12.63 -5.12
C GLY A 210 29.27 -12.06 -6.30
N PHE A 211 29.04 -10.79 -6.65
CA PHE A 211 29.76 -10.09 -7.70
C PHE A 211 31.26 -9.93 -7.37
N LEU A 212 31.59 -9.54 -6.14
CA LEU A 212 32.96 -9.45 -5.68
C LEU A 212 33.69 -10.79 -5.77
N LYS A 213 33.07 -11.88 -5.26
CA LYS A 213 33.66 -13.22 -5.31
C LYS A 213 33.92 -13.69 -6.74
N ARG A 214 32.95 -13.44 -7.64
CA ARG A 214 33.09 -13.83 -9.05
C ARG A 214 34.22 -13.04 -9.74
N SER A 215 34.31 -11.74 -9.48
CA SER A 215 35.34 -10.87 -10.07
C SER A 215 36.74 -11.24 -9.64
N LYS A 216 36.96 -11.58 -8.35
CA LYS A 216 38.23 -12.10 -7.84
C LYS A 216 38.66 -13.40 -8.55
N LEU A 217 37.75 -14.37 -8.66
CA LEU A 217 38.01 -15.63 -9.33
C LEU A 217 38.36 -15.51 -10.81
N LEU A 218 37.77 -14.55 -11.50
CA LEU A 218 38.08 -14.28 -12.90
C LEU A 218 39.47 -13.65 -13.07
N ASP A 219 39.86 -12.75 -12.17
CA ASP A 219 41.18 -12.13 -12.20
C ASP A 219 42.30 -13.12 -11.84
N GLU A 220 42.08 -14.08 -10.92
CA GLU A 220 43.00 -15.12 -10.61
C GLU A 220 43.27 -16.11 -11.76
N LYS A 221 42.24 -16.37 -12.58
CA LYS A 221 42.35 -17.22 -13.79
C LYS A 221 43.02 -16.54 -14.98
N ASN A 222 43.10 -15.23 -14.96
CA ASN A 222 43.73 -14.44 -16.04
C ASN A 222 45.15 -13.97 -15.74
N LYS A 223 45.69 -14.41 -14.58
CA LYS A 223 47.10 -14.29 -14.19
C LYS A 223 47.84 -15.58 -14.46
#